data_438378c11f3e72e177d69de8f437d7ba
#
_entry.id   438378c11f3e72e177d69de8f437d7ba
#
_cell.length_a   1.000
_cell.length_b   1.000
_cell.length_c   1.000
_cell.angle_alpha   90.00
_cell.angle_beta   90.00
_cell.angle_gamma   90.00
#
_symmetry.space_group_name_H-M   'P 1'
#
loop_
_entity.id
_entity.type
_entity.pdbx_description
1 polymer ?
#
loop_
_entity_poly.entity_id
_entity_poly.type
_entity_poly.pdbx_seq_one_letter_code
_entity_poly.pdbx_strand_id
1 'polypeptide(L)'
;MATFRDLLSAAKAVITEVDTASAQTQISAGGVTVLDVREPDEYAEGALVGALHIPRGHLEAQIEGRILDKDAPVIVYCAGGVRSAFAAKTLAELGYTNVLSMAGGYGKWKDEGRVWKSPASLTPEQMNRYKRHLLLPEVGVEGQSKLLGSKVLMLGAGGLGSPAALYLAAAGVGTIGIVDMDDVDASNLQRQILHNMDRIGERKVESARMTIEKLNPDVKVKMYDTRLDASNIMEIIAGYDVIVDGA
;
A
#
# COMPACT_ATOMS: atom_id res chain seq x y z
N MET A 1 36.83 20.36 -21.45
CA MET A 1 36.11 19.67 -20.34
C MET A 1 34.66 19.44 -20.77
N ALA A 2 34.10 18.27 -20.56
CA ALA A 2 32.71 18.01 -20.89
C ALA A 2 31.76 18.82 -19.95
N THR A 3 30.74 19.41 -20.50
CA THR A 3 29.71 20.13 -19.77
C THR A 3 28.57 19.17 -19.35
N PHE A 4 27.69 19.62 -18.45
CA PHE A 4 26.46 18.88 -18.14
C PHE A 4 25.62 18.56 -19.37
N ARG A 5 25.54 19.51 -20.31
CA ARG A 5 24.81 19.34 -21.57
C ARG A 5 25.43 18.26 -22.47
N ASP A 6 26.74 18.16 -22.50
CA ASP A 6 27.46 17.13 -23.27
C ASP A 6 27.20 15.75 -22.66
N LEU A 7 27.22 15.62 -21.32
CA LEU A 7 26.93 14.37 -20.63
C LEU A 7 25.48 13.91 -20.84
N LEU A 8 24.53 14.83 -20.77
CA LEU A 8 23.12 14.52 -21.00
C LEU A 8 22.87 14.09 -22.44
N SER A 9 23.48 14.80 -23.41
CA SER A 9 23.42 14.44 -24.83
C SER A 9 24.00 13.05 -25.11
N ALA A 10 25.15 12.74 -24.52
CA ALA A 10 25.75 11.41 -24.60
C ALA A 10 24.89 10.31 -23.97
N ALA A 11 24.23 10.58 -22.82
CA ALA A 11 23.31 9.64 -22.22
C ALA A 11 22.11 9.39 -23.14
N LYS A 12 21.50 10.44 -23.66
CA LYS A 12 20.33 10.34 -24.57
C LYS A 12 20.64 9.65 -25.89
N ALA A 13 21.87 9.70 -26.37
CA ALA A 13 22.29 9.04 -27.60
C ALA A 13 22.30 7.49 -27.50
N VAL A 14 22.36 6.94 -26.31
CA VAL A 14 22.50 5.49 -26.08
C VAL A 14 21.30 4.85 -25.39
N ILE A 15 20.24 5.61 -25.13
CA ILE A 15 18.98 5.13 -24.51
C ILE A 15 17.82 5.26 -25.49
N THR A 16 16.72 4.60 -25.17
CA THR A 16 15.44 4.79 -25.85
C THR A 16 14.54 5.69 -25.00
N GLU A 17 14.08 6.80 -25.56
CA GLU A 17 13.06 7.65 -24.92
C GLU A 17 11.66 7.29 -25.43
N VAL A 18 10.69 7.38 -24.56
CA VAL A 18 9.26 7.20 -24.85
C VAL A 18 8.48 8.43 -24.37
N ASP A 19 7.49 8.88 -25.13
CA ASP A 19 6.62 9.96 -24.70
C ASP A 19 5.57 9.46 -23.67
N THR A 20 4.91 10.39 -23.00
CA THR A 20 3.92 10.10 -21.97
C THR A 20 2.70 9.31 -22.49
N ALA A 21 2.30 9.48 -23.75
CA ALA A 21 1.18 8.78 -24.36
C ALA A 21 1.51 7.29 -24.61
N SER A 22 2.67 7.05 -25.21
CA SER A 22 3.19 5.70 -25.45
C SER A 22 3.50 4.98 -24.14
N ALA A 23 4.05 5.69 -23.14
CA ALA A 23 4.26 5.16 -21.80
C ALA A 23 2.94 4.74 -21.14
N GLN A 24 1.91 5.57 -21.22
CA GLN A 24 0.58 5.23 -20.68
C GLN A 24 -0.01 3.99 -21.33
N THR A 25 0.11 3.87 -22.64
CA THR A 25 -0.39 2.70 -23.38
C THR A 25 0.28 1.41 -22.89
N GLN A 26 1.61 1.42 -22.73
CA GLN A 26 2.35 0.26 -22.23
C GLN A 26 2.02 -0.07 -20.77
N ILE A 27 1.92 0.95 -19.91
CA ILE A 27 1.52 0.76 -18.51
C ILE A 27 0.13 0.16 -18.40
N SER A 28 -0.82 0.65 -19.20
CA SER A 28 -2.20 0.15 -19.21
C SER A 28 -2.33 -1.27 -19.75
N ALA A 29 -1.46 -1.67 -20.67
CA ALA A 29 -1.39 -3.04 -21.17
C ALA A 29 -0.85 -4.04 -20.14
N GLY A 30 -0.15 -3.56 -19.12
CA GLY A 30 0.47 -4.38 -18.08
C GLY A 30 1.80 -4.99 -18.48
N GLY A 31 2.45 -5.70 -17.55
CA GLY A 31 3.72 -6.39 -17.79
C GLY A 31 4.95 -5.48 -17.83
N VAL A 32 4.81 -4.17 -17.54
CA VAL A 32 5.91 -3.22 -17.46
C VAL A 32 6.12 -2.74 -16.04
N THR A 33 7.36 -2.69 -15.57
CA THR A 33 7.71 -2.05 -14.31
C THR A 33 7.89 -0.55 -14.50
N VAL A 34 7.15 0.25 -13.78
CA VAL A 34 7.29 1.71 -13.74
C VAL A 34 8.24 2.08 -12.62
N LEU A 35 9.37 2.72 -12.93
CA LEU A 35 10.42 3.08 -11.98
C LEU A 35 10.52 4.59 -11.81
N ASP A 36 10.24 5.07 -10.58
CA ASP A 36 10.44 6.47 -10.19
C ASP A 36 11.82 6.66 -9.58
N VAL A 37 12.64 7.54 -10.17
CA VAL A 37 13.98 7.84 -9.68
C VAL A 37 14.10 9.25 -9.08
N ARG A 38 12.97 9.84 -8.67
CA ARG A 38 12.94 11.13 -7.97
C ARG A 38 13.37 11.00 -6.52
N GLU A 39 13.55 12.13 -5.85
CA GLU A 39 13.82 12.15 -4.41
C GLU A 39 12.56 11.77 -3.61
N PRO A 40 12.71 11.31 -2.35
CA PRO A 40 11.58 10.84 -1.53
C PRO A 40 10.47 11.88 -1.30
N ASP A 41 10.83 13.15 -1.16
CA ASP A 41 9.89 14.27 -1.01
C ASP A 41 9.06 14.49 -2.29
N GLU A 42 9.70 14.46 -3.46
CA GLU A 42 9.02 14.55 -4.75
C GLU A 42 8.07 13.38 -4.98
N TYR A 43 8.48 12.16 -4.56
CA TYR A 43 7.65 10.96 -4.65
C TYR A 43 6.43 11.06 -3.73
N ALA A 44 6.61 11.57 -2.51
CA ALA A 44 5.54 11.74 -1.53
C ALA A 44 4.44 12.74 -2.00
N GLU A 45 4.79 13.74 -2.80
CA GLU A 45 3.81 14.68 -3.38
C GLU A 45 2.90 14.02 -4.43
N GLY A 46 3.35 12.94 -5.05
CA GLY A 46 2.58 12.19 -6.05
C GLY A 46 3.46 11.40 -6.99
N ALA A 47 2.95 10.27 -7.47
CA ALA A 47 3.65 9.34 -8.36
C ALA A 47 2.70 8.67 -9.37
N LEU A 48 3.25 8.08 -10.43
CA LEU A 48 2.48 7.21 -11.30
C LEU A 48 1.96 5.99 -10.50
N VAL A 49 0.74 5.56 -10.81
CA VAL A 49 0.12 4.44 -10.09
C VAL A 49 0.94 3.17 -10.26
N GLY A 50 1.32 2.53 -9.14
CA GLY A 50 2.11 1.30 -9.15
C GLY A 50 3.61 1.50 -9.38
N ALA A 51 4.12 2.74 -9.36
CA ALA A 51 5.54 2.99 -9.53
C ALA A 51 6.37 2.42 -8.37
N LEU A 52 7.41 1.68 -8.73
CA LEU A 52 8.50 1.31 -7.83
C LEU A 52 9.37 2.55 -7.61
N HIS A 53 9.61 2.93 -6.36
CA HIS A 53 10.44 4.08 -6.03
C HIS A 53 11.86 3.66 -5.61
N ILE A 54 12.85 4.14 -6.34
CA ILE A 54 14.27 4.04 -5.99
C ILE A 54 14.92 5.38 -6.37
N PRO A 55 15.27 6.24 -5.41
CA PRO A 55 15.94 7.51 -5.71
C PRO A 55 17.19 7.30 -6.55
N ARG A 56 17.46 8.24 -7.47
CA ARG A 56 18.58 8.08 -8.42
C ARG A 56 19.92 7.75 -7.74
N GLY A 57 20.17 8.31 -6.57
CA GLY A 57 21.40 8.08 -5.81
C GLY A 57 21.53 6.69 -5.19
N HIS A 58 20.46 5.90 -5.19
CA HIS A 58 20.42 4.53 -4.64
C HIS A 58 20.18 3.45 -5.70
N LEU A 59 20.05 3.86 -6.97
CA LEU A 59 19.61 2.98 -8.05
C LEU A 59 20.50 1.74 -8.19
N GLU A 60 21.81 1.94 -8.32
CA GLU A 60 22.78 0.86 -8.56
C GLU A 60 22.80 -0.16 -7.40
N ALA A 61 22.65 0.32 -6.16
CA ALA A 61 22.69 -0.53 -4.98
C ALA A 61 21.40 -1.34 -4.73
N GLN A 62 20.25 -0.90 -5.29
CA GLN A 62 18.96 -1.47 -4.94
C GLN A 62 18.26 -2.19 -6.09
N ILE A 63 18.56 -1.83 -7.35
CA ILE A 63 17.75 -2.26 -8.48
C ILE A 63 17.75 -3.78 -8.68
N GLU A 64 18.91 -4.44 -8.54
CA GLU A 64 19.03 -5.87 -8.76
C GLU A 64 18.23 -6.72 -7.75
N GLY A 65 18.01 -6.21 -6.53
CA GLY A 65 17.14 -6.83 -5.53
C GLY A 65 15.64 -6.56 -5.73
N ARG A 66 15.29 -5.64 -6.63
CA ARG A 66 13.89 -5.20 -6.84
C ARG A 66 13.34 -5.62 -8.21
N ILE A 67 14.17 -5.68 -9.23
CA ILE A 67 13.82 -6.16 -10.57
C ILE A 67 14.81 -7.26 -10.93
N LEU A 68 14.42 -8.50 -10.68
CA LEU A 68 15.29 -9.67 -10.84
C LEU A 68 15.49 -10.07 -12.31
N ASP A 69 14.43 -9.89 -13.12
CA ASP A 69 14.48 -10.19 -14.56
C ASP A 69 14.99 -8.97 -15.32
N LYS A 70 16.19 -9.07 -15.85
CA LYS A 70 16.85 -7.98 -16.59
C LYS A 70 16.30 -7.78 -18.00
N ASP A 71 15.52 -8.72 -18.50
CA ASP A 71 14.84 -8.61 -19.81
C ASP A 71 13.42 -8.07 -19.69
N ALA A 72 12.89 -7.97 -18.46
CA ALA A 72 11.58 -7.39 -18.21
C ALA A 72 11.53 -5.91 -18.63
N PRO A 73 10.40 -5.46 -19.24
CA PRO A 73 10.26 -4.07 -19.63
C PRO A 73 10.21 -3.12 -18.43
N VAL A 74 11.01 -2.06 -18.49
CA VAL A 74 11.09 -1.02 -17.46
C VAL A 74 10.88 0.36 -18.10
N ILE A 75 9.91 1.12 -17.59
CA ILE A 75 9.76 2.54 -17.90
C ILE A 75 10.28 3.34 -16.71
N VAL A 76 11.40 4.04 -16.88
CA VAL A 76 11.99 4.89 -15.85
C VAL A 76 11.62 6.35 -16.07
N TYR A 77 11.21 7.03 -15.01
CA TYR A 77 10.88 8.44 -15.04
C TYR A 77 11.46 9.22 -13.85
N CYS A 78 11.59 10.54 -14.03
CA CYS A 78 11.89 11.49 -12.98
C CYS A 78 10.97 12.72 -13.10
N ALA A 79 11.34 13.88 -12.54
CA ALA A 79 10.51 15.08 -12.65
C ALA A 79 10.40 15.59 -14.10
N GLY A 80 11.51 15.74 -14.82
CA GLY A 80 11.54 16.35 -16.16
C GLY A 80 12.29 15.56 -17.25
N GLY A 81 12.70 14.30 -16.98
CA GLY A 81 13.36 13.44 -17.99
C GLY A 81 14.89 13.42 -17.92
N VAL A 82 15.53 14.26 -17.11
CA VAL A 82 17.01 14.32 -17.03
C VAL A 82 17.59 13.18 -16.20
N ARG A 83 17.16 13.04 -14.95
CA ARG A 83 17.63 11.97 -14.05
C ARG A 83 17.29 10.58 -14.61
N SER A 84 16.12 10.45 -15.25
CA SER A 84 15.69 9.19 -15.88
C SER A 84 16.54 8.83 -17.11
N ALA A 85 17.05 9.80 -17.86
CA ALA A 85 17.97 9.52 -18.95
C ALA A 85 19.29 8.92 -18.45
N PHE A 86 19.87 9.48 -17.38
CA PHE A 86 21.06 8.90 -16.74
C PHE A 86 20.74 7.55 -16.08
N ALA A 87 19.57 7.40 -15.47
CA ALA A 87 19.13 6.14 -14.89
C ALA A 87 18.99 5.04 -15.94
N ALA A 88 18.36 5.33 -17.09
CA ALA A 88 18.21 4.38 -18.19
C ALA A 88 19.57 3.91 -18.73
N LYS A 89 20.52 4.83 -18.88
CA LYS A 89 21.91 4.49 -19.26
C LYS A 89 22.55 3.56 -18.24
N THR A 90 22.48 3.88 -16.96
CA THR A 90 23.01 3.03 -15.88
C THR A 90 22.35 1.64 -15.86
N LEU A 91 21.03 1.56 -16.03
CA LEU A 91 20.33 0.27 -16.10
C LEU A 91 20.83 -0.58 -17.27
N ALA A 92 21.04 0.03 -18.44
CA ALA A 92 21.63 -0.68 -19.60
C ALA A 92 23.05 -1.18 -19.30
N GLU A 93 23.88 -0.39 -18.61
CA GLU A 93 25.23 -0.79 -18.17
C GLU A 93 25.20 -1.93 -17.15
N LEU A 94 24.12 -2.03 -16.32
CA LEU A 94 23.86 -3.14 -15.39
C LEU A 94 23.25 -4.37 -16.09
N GLY A 95 23.02 -4.31 -17.41
CA GLY A 95 22.54 -5.43 -18.22
C GLY A 95 21.02 -5.52 -18.37
N TYR A 96 20.25 -4.50 -17.98
CA TYR A 96 18.82 -4.43 -18.29
C TYR A 96 18.62 -4.10 -19.78
N THR A 97 17.96 -4.99 -20.51
CA THR A 97 17.90 -4.94 -21.98
C THR A 97 16.71 -4.16 -22.53
N ASN A 98 15.65 -3.98 -21.74
CA ASN A 98 14.39 -3.37 -22.15
C ASN A 98 14.01 -2.17 -21.28
N VAL A 99 14.77 -1.08 -21.41
CA VAL A 99 14.61 0.14 -20.60
C VAL A 99 14.21 1.32 -21.47
N LEU A 100 13.12 1.98 -21.09
CA LEU A 100 12.60 3.19 -21.72
C LEU A 100 12.65 4.36 -20.73
N SER A 101 13.23 5.50 -21.12
CA SER A 101 13.18 6.74 -20.34
C SER A 101 11.98 7.58 -20.75
N MET A 102 11.07 7.91 -19.82
CA MET A 102 9.90 8.73 -20.12
C MET A 102 10.29 10.20 -20.27
N ALA A 103 10.21 10.70 -21.49
CA ALA A 103 10.52 12.09 -21.84
C ALA A 103 9.51 13.05 -21.20
N GLY A 104 9.99 14.14 -20.62
CA GLY A 104 9.19 15.12 -19.89
C GLY A 104 8.82 14.70 -18.48
N GLY A 105 9.00 13.43 -18.11
CA GLY A 105 8.85 12.91 -16.76
C GLY A 105 7.47 13.13 -16.12
N TYR A 106 7.46 13.14 -14.79
CA TYR A 106 6.24 13.32 -14.00
C TYR A 106 5.55 14.67 -14.22
N GLY A 107 6.33 15.75 -14.43
CA GLY A 107 5.77 17.08 -14.70
C GLY A 107 4.85 17.04 -15.91
N LYS A 108 5.36 16.58 -17.07
CA LYS A 108 4.58 16.48 -18.31
C LYS A 108 3.40 15.51 -18.16
N TRP A 109 3.58 14.38 -17.47
CA TRP A 109 2.51 13.42 -17.18
C TRP A 109 1.33 14.07 -16.45
N LYS A 110 1.63 14.87 -15.42
CA LYS A 110 0.64 15.58 -14.61
C LYS A 110 -0.03 16.72 -15.39
N ASP A 111 0.75 17.50 -16.15
CA ASP A 111 0.25 18.62 -16.95
C ASP A 111 -0.71 18.16 -18.07
N GLU A 112 -0.52 16.95 -18.59
CA GLU A 112 -1.43 16.31 -19.54
C GLU A 112 -2.69 15.69 -18.88
N GLY A 113 -2.89 15.87 -17.58
CA GLY A 113 -4.05 15.38 -16.84
C GLY A 113 -4.12 13.85 -16.72
N ARG A 114 -2.98 13.15 -16.86
CA ARG A 114 -2.91 11.69 -16.77
C ARG A 114 -3.04 11.22 -15.32
N VAL A 115 -3.46 9.98 -15.13
CA VAL A 115 -3.72 9.42 -13.80
C VAL A 115 -2.41 9.28 -12.98
N TRP A 116 -2.42 9.89 -11.83
CA TRP A 116 -1.40 9.76 -10.80
C TRP A 116 -2.06 9.72 -9.43
N LYS A 117 -1.35 9.29 -8.41
CA LYS A 117 -1.84 9.34 -7.02
C LYS A 117 -0.71 9.80 -6.10
N SER A 118 -1.05 10.47 -5.01
CA SER A 118 -0.11 10.57 -3.89
C SER A 118 0.16 9.16 -3.38
N PRO A 119 1.41 8.75 -3.21
CA PRO A 119 1.72 7.58 -2.41
C PRO A 119 1.06 7.78 -1.06
N ALA A 120 0.51 6.72 -0.53
CA ALA A 120 -0.13 6.79 0.77
C ALA A 120 0.90 7.27 1.81
N SER A 121 0.72 8.47 2.32
CA SER A 121 1.55 9.02 3.40
C SER A 121 0.91 8.68 4.72
N LEU A 122 1.67 8.05 5.60
CA LEU A 122 1.28 7.87 7.00
C LEU A 122 1.43 9.18 7.75
N THR A 123 0.48 9.49 8.65
CA THR A 123 0.66 10.63 9.56
C THR A 123 1.84 10.39 10.51
N PRO A 124 2.40 11.42 11.16
CA PRO A 124 3.46 11.25 12.17
C PRO A 124 3.05 10.27 13.27
N GLU A 125 1.79 10.30 13.71
CA GLU A 125 1.24 9.39 14.72
C GLU A 125 1.21 7.95 14.21
N GLN A 126 0.78 7.74 12.96
CA GLN A 126 0.78 6.44 12.28
C GLN A 126 2.21 5.92 12.07
N MET A 127 3.14 6.77 11.64
CA MET A 127 4.54 6.41 11.53
C MET A 127 5.13 5.93 12.86
N ASN A 128 4.78 6.59 13.97
CA ASN A 128 5.21 6.18 15.30
C ASN A 128 4.53 4.87 15.74
N ARG A 129 3.23 4.74 15.54
CA ARG A 129 2.44 3.54 15.91
C ARG A 129 2.94 2.30 15.19
N TYR A 130 3.12 2.39 13.89
CA TYR A 130 3.48 1.25 13.03
C TYR A 130 4.99 1.13 12.78
N LYS A 131 5.83 1.86 13.50
CA LYS A 131 7.28 1.93 13.29
C LYS A 131 7.94 0.57 13.08
N ARG A 132 7.50 -0.46 13.81
CA ARG A 132 8.08 -1.81 13.69
C ARG A 132 7.69 -2.50 12.39
N HIS A 133 6.47 -2.29 11.91
CA HIS A 133 6.03 -2.79 10.60
C HIS A 133 6.79 -2.11 9.45
N LEU A 134 7.07 -0.81 9.59
CA LEU A 134 7.77 -0.05 8.54
C LEU A 134 9.21 -0.52 8.32
N LEU A 135 9.82 -1.21 9.30
CA LEU A 135 11.16 -1.80 9.20
C LEU A 135 11.18 -3.15 8.47
N LEU A 136 10.01 -3.79 8.29
CA LEU A 136 9.90 -5.06 7.58
C LEU A 136 9.87 -4.80 6.08
N PRO A 137 10.80 -5.35 5.28
CA PRO A 137 10.83 -5.11 3.82
C PRO A 137 9.53 -5.51 3.11
N GLU A 138 8.84 -6.53 3.62
CA GLU A 138 7.58 -7.05 3.06
C GLU A 138 6.39 -6.15 3.35
N VAL A 139 6.48 -5.27 4.35
CA VAL A 139 5.41 -4.33 4.75
C VAL A 139 5.75 -2.91 4.31
N GLY A 140 6.73 -2.29 4.94
CA GLY A 140 7.12 -0.91 4.68
C GLY A 140 5.95 0.07 4.80
N VAL A 141 6.14 1.28 4.27
CA VAL A 141 5.10 2.32 4.23
C VAL A 141 3.94 1.90 3.31
N GLU A 142 4.26 1.28 2.18
CA GLU A 142 3.25 0.86 1.20
C GLU A 142 2.34 -0.25 1.75
N GLY A 143 2.91 -1.28 2.37
CA GLY A 143 2.13 -2.36 2.98
C GLY A 143 1.28 -1.87 4.14
N GLN A 144 1.81 -0.99 5.00
CA GLN A 144 1.04 -0.40 6.09
C GLN A 144 -0.12 0.46 5.57
N SER A 145 0.08 1.18 4.48
CA SER A 145 -0.99 1.95 3.86
C SER A 145 -2.08 1.06 3.24
N LYS A 146 -1.70 -0.09 2.68
CA LYS A 146 -2.65 -1.10 2.22
C LYS A 146 -3.48 -1.64 3.39
N LEU A 147 -2.84 -1.94 4.54
CA LEU A 147 -3.56 -2.36 5.74
C LEU A 147 -4.57 -1.31 6.21
N LEU A 148 -4.17 -0.04 6.29
CA LEU A 148 -5.06 1.07 6.66
C LEU A 148 -6.22 1.28 5.67
N GLY A 149 -6.03 0.91 4.41
CA GLY A 149 -7.08 0.93 3.38
C GLY A 149 -7.98 -0.30 3.38
N SER A 150 -7.58 -1.40 4.03
CA SER A 150 -8.26 -2.69 3.96
C SER A 150 -9.47 -2.77 4.88
N LYS A 151 -10.41 -3.64 4.50
CA LYS A 151 -11.67 -3.91 5.23
C LYS A 151 -11.79 -5.40 5.49
N VAL A 152 -11.86 -5.78 6.76
CA VAL A 152 -11.99 -7.19 7.18
C VAL A 152 -13.31 -7.37 7.94
N LEU A 153 -14.07 -8.39 7.59
CA LEU A 153 -15.27 -8.79 8.31
C LEU A 153 -14.95 -9.97 9.22
N MET A 154 -15.25 -9.82 10.49
CA MET A 154 -15.19 -10.89 11.51
C MET A 154 -16.57 -11.51 11.68
N LEU A 155 -16.68 -12.80 11.47
CA LEU A 155 -17.87 -13.57 11.85
C LEU A 155 -17.65 -14.10 13.27
N GLY A 156 -18.30 -13.47 14.22
CA GLY A 156 -18.18 -13.77 15.65
C GLY A 156 -17.10 -12.93 16.38
N ALA A 157 -17.46 -12.49 17.58
CA ALA A 157 -16.59 -11.84 18.57
C ALA A 157 -16.30 -12.77 19.76
N GLY A 158 -16.35 -14.07 19.52
CA GLY A 158 -16.14 -15.14 20.50
C GLY A 158 -14.66 -15.46 20.75
N GLY A 159 -14.39 -16.72 21.13
CA GLY A 159 -13.05 -17.17 21.52
C GLY A 159 -11.99 -17.13 20.41
N LEU A 160 -12.37 -17.39 19.17
CA LEU A 160 -11.48 -17.28 18.01
C LEU A 160 -11.49 -15.87 17.41
N GLY A 161 -12.66 -15.23 17.33
CA GLY A 161 -12.80 -13.87 16.81
C GLY A 161 -12.08 -12.82 17.66
N SER A 162 -12.08 -12.97 19.00
CA SER A 162 -11.45 -12.01 19.91
C SER A 162 -9.97 -11.77 19.66
N PRO A 163 -9.08 -12.79 19.69
CA PRO A 163 -7.66 -12.56 19.41
C PRO A 163 -7.42 -12.09 17.97
N ALA A 164 -8.14 -12.65 16.99
CA ALA A 164 -7.99 -12.24 15.60
C ALA A 164 -8.32 -10.74 15.43
N ALA A 165 -9.44 -10.26 15.95
CA ALA A 165 -9.83 -8.86 15.87
C ALA A 165 -8.82 -7.92 16.56
N LEU A 166 -8.28 -8.31 17.71
CA LEU A 166 -7.26 -7.53 18.42
C LEU A 166 -5.97 -7.40 17.60
N TYR A 167 -5.47 -8.50 17.03
CA TYR A 167 -4.24 -8.45 16.23
C TYR A 167 -4.43 -7.70 14.91
N LEU A 168 -5.57 -7.86 14.24
CA LEU A 168 -5.88 -7.09 13.03
C LEU A 168 -6.01 -5.59 13.34
N ALA A 169 -6.64 -5.24 14.46
CA ALA A 169 -6.72 -3.86 14.90
C ALA A 169 -5.33 -3.29 15.25
N ALA A 170 -4.52 -4.02 16.00
CA ALA A 170 -3.15 -3.62 16.34
C ALA A 170 -2.28 -3.44 15.09
N ALA A 171 -2.46 -4.30 14.09
CA ALA A 171 -1.75 -4.21 12.80
C ALA A 171 -2.22 -3.02 11.93
N GLY A 172 -3.34 -2.39 12.24
CA GLY A 172 -3.85 -1.22 11.53
C GLY A 172 -4.70 -1.55 10.30
N VAL A 173 -5.48 -2.63 10.35
CA VAL A 173 -6.55 -2.87 9.37
C VAL A 173 -7.58 -1.74 9.51
N GLY A 174 -7.74 -0.94 8.46
CA GLY A 174 -8.46 0.34 8.56
C GLY A 174 -9.97 0.22 8.86
N THR A 175 -10.61 -0.88 8.49
CA THR A 175 -12.00 -1.15 8.86
C THR A 175 -12.18 -2.60 9.28
N ILE A 176 -12.76 -2.80 10.46
CA ILE A 176 -13.14 -4.12 10.97
C ILE A 176 -14.65 -4.15 11.14
N GLY A 177 -15.34 -5.00 10.35
CA GLY A 177 -16.73 -5.34 10.58
C GLY A 177 -16.83 -6.48 11.58
N ILE A 178 -17.79 -6.46 12.47
CA ILE A 178 -18.00 -7.51 13.45
C ILE A 178 -19.48 -7.91 13.45
N VAL A 179 -19.74 -9.17 13.13
CA VAL A 179 -21.09 -9.79 13.19
C VAL A 179 -21.16 -10.67 14.42
N ASP A 180 -21.99 -10.31 15.37
CA ASP A 180 -22.28 -11.12 16.56
C ASP A 180 -23.63 -10.67 17.14
N MET A 181 -24.43 -11.59 17.67
CA MET A 181 -25.75 -11.27 18.24
C MET A 181 -25.83 -11.52 19.75
N ASP A 182 -24.75 -11.99 20.36
CA ASP A 182 -24.71 -12.34 21.77
C ASP A 182 -24.40 -11.14 22.67
N ASP A 183 -24.67 -11.34 23.95
CA ASP A 183 -24.21 -10.47 25.01
C ASP A 183 -22.92 -11.01 25.66
N VAL A 184 -22.19 -10.10 26.29
CA VAL A 184 -20.99 -10.45 27.07
C VAL A 184 -21.42 -11.21 28.34
N ASP A 185 -20.88 -12.40 28.53
CA ASP A 185 -21.12 -13.24 29.71
C ASP A 185 -19.80 -13.53 30.43
N ALA A 186 -19.83 -13.50 31.76
CA ALA A 186 -18.67 -13.74 32.63
C ALA A 186 -17.98 -15.09 32.33
N SER A 187 -18.78 -16.15 32.04
CA SER A 187 -18.26 -17.48 31.70
C SER A 187 -17.46 -17.55 30.40
N ASN A 188 -17.58 -16.52 29.59
CA ASN A 188 -16.87 -16.43 28.28
C ASN A 188 -15.51 -15.75 28.41
N LEU A 189 -15.28 -14.94 29.44
CA LEU A 189 -14.12 -14.04 29.55
C LEU A 189 -12.77 -14.77 29.64
N GLN A 190 -12.75 -16.04 30.01
CA GLN A 190 -11.54 -16.85 30.06
C GLN A 190 -10.90 -17.07 28.66
N ARG A 191 -11.62 -16.81 27.55
CA ARG A 191 -11.13 -16.92 26.16
C ARG A 191 -11.54 -15.78 25.25
N GLN A 192 -12.56 -15.00 25.60
CA GLN A 192 -13.07 -13.88 24.80
C GLN A 192 -12.43 -12.56 25.25
N ILE A 193 -11.11 -12.43 25.02
CA ILE A 193 -10.26 -11.35 25.53
C ILE A 193 -10.57 -9.95 24.94
N LEU A 194 -11.48 -9.86 23.99
CA LEU A 194 -11.99 -8.61 23.45
C LEU A 194 -12.95 -7.90 24.43
N HIS A 195 -13.50 -8.67 25.36
CA HIS A 195 -14.47 -8.23 26.36
C HIS A 195 -13.87 -8.20 27.79
N ASN A 196 -14.53 -7.58 28.72
CA ASN A 196 -14.10 -7.52 30.12
C ASN A 196 -15.29 -7.51 31.11
N MET A 197 -14.99 -7.56 32.42
CA MET A 197 -15.98 -7.61 33.48
C MET A 197 -16.93 -6.41 33.53
N ASP A 198 -16.44 -5.21 33.16
CA ASP A 198 -17.23 -3.98 33.21
C ASP A 198 -18.35 -3.93 32.14
N ARG A 199 -18.36 -4.90 31.22
CA ARG A 199 -19.26 -4.94 30.07
C ARG A 199 -20.16 -6.18 30.06
N ILE A 200 -20.25 -6.88 31.16
CA ILE A 200 -21.19 -8.02 31.30
C ILE A 200 -22.61 -7.53 31.02
N GLY A 201 -23.31 -8.22 30.12
CA GLY A 201 -24.66 -7.89 29.68
C GLY A 201 -24.73 -6.87 28.53
N GLU A 202 -23.62 -6.25 28.12
CA GLU A 202 -23.58 -5.45 26.90
C GLU A 202 -23.47 -6.33 25.65
N ARG A 203 -23.93 -5.81 24.51
CA ARG A 203 -23.77 -6.50 23.20
C ARG A 203 -22.28 -6.72 22.89
N LYS A 204 -21.92 -7.92 22.44
CA LYS A 204 -20.52 -8.24 22.10
C LYS A 204 -19.95 -7.32 21.03
N VAL A 205 -20.74 -6.94 20.03
CA VAL A 205 -20.31 -6.02 18.98
C VAL A 205 -19.92 -4.64 19.52
N GLU A 206 -20.69 -4.12 20.50
CA GLU A 206 -20.40 -2.84 21.15
C GLU A 206 -19.16 -2.94 22.05
N SER A 207 -19.07 -3.98 22.85
CA SER A 207 -17.89 -4.25 23.69
C SER A 207 -16.61 -4.38 22.85
N ALA A 208 -16.69 -5.06 21.71
CA ALA A 208 -15.60 -5.21 20.78
C ALA A 208 -15.16 -3.86 20.18
N ARG A 209 -16.12 -3.04 19.72
CA ARG A 209 -15.84 -1.68 19.21
C ARG A 209 -15.08 -0.85 20.23
N MET A 210 -15.56 -0.81 21.48
CA MET A 210 -14.92 -0.03 22.55
C MET A 210 -13.46 -0.47 22.79
N THR A 211 -13.18 -1.76 22.72
CA THR A 211 -11.81 -2.29 22.90
C THR A 211 -10.91 -1.94 21.73
N ILE A 212 -11.38 -2.14 20.51
CA ILE A 212 -10.61 -1.89 19.29
C ILE A 212 -10.28 -0.39 19.14
N GLU A 213 -11.26 0.50 19.32
CA GLU A 213 -11.04 1.95 19.21
C GLU A 213 -10.06 2.49 20.27
N LYS A 214 -10.05 1.89 21.48
CA LYS A 214 -9.06 2.23 22.51
C LYS A 214 -7.67 1.68 22.21
N LEU A 215 -7.58 0.54 21.53
CA LEU A 215 -6.32 -0.07 21.12
C LEU A 215 -5.70 0.72 19.95
N ASN A 216 -6.50 1.03 18.95
CA ASN A 216 -6.03 1.70 17.74
C ASN A 216 -7.10 2.65 17.16
N PRO A 217 -6.95 3.98 17.34
CA PRO A 217 -7.92 4.96 16.85
C PRO A 217 -7.93 5.11 15.32
N ASP A 218 -6.97 4.53 14.60
CA ASP A 218 -6.96 4.52 13.14
C ASP A 218 -7.99 3.51 12.57
N VAL A 219 -8.50 2.60 13.40
CA VAL A 219 -9.40 1.52 12.98
C VAL A 219 -10.86 1.93 13.17
N LYS A 220 -11.64 1.81 12.10
CA LYS A 220 -13.09 2.01 12.14
C LYS A 220 -13.78 0.67 12.37
N VAL A 221 -14.66 0.61 13.37
CA VAL A 221 -15.45 -0.60 13.64
C VAL A 221 -16.87 -0.43 13.09
N LYS A 222 -17.32 -1.40 12.28
CA LYS A 222 -18.71 -1.53 11.83
C LYS A 222 -19.36 -2.69 12.58
N MET A 223 -20.43 -2.39 13.30
CA MET A 223 -21.15 -3.37 14.10
C MET A 223 -22.35 -3.93 13.33
N TYR A 224 -22.51 -5.24 13.35
CA TYR A 224 -23.68 -5.95 12.85
C TYR A 224 -24.24 -6.81 13.97
N ASP A 225 -25.14 -6.23 14.74
CA ASP A 225 -25.85 -6.91 15.84
C ASP A 225 -26.96 -7.79 15.26
N THR A 226 -26.56 -8.89 14.65
CA THR A 226 -27.47 -9.80 13.96
C THR A 226 -26.86 -11.19 13.81
N ARG A 227 -27.74 -12.18 13.61
CA ARG A 227 -27.30 -13.49 13.12
C ARG A 227 -27.09 -13.42 11.60
N LEU A 228 -25.98 -13.97 11.16
CA LEU A 228 -25.71 -14.11 9.73
C LEU A 228 -26.48 -15.31 9.17
N ASP A 229 -27.25 -15.08 8.11
CA ASP A 229 -27.98 -16.11 7.41
C ASP A 229 -28.10 -15.82 5.90
N ALA A 230 -28.80 -16.68 5.17
CA ALA A 230 -28.93 -16.56 3.70
C ALA A 230 -29.64 -15.27 3.23
N SER A 231 -30.38 -14.60 4.12
CA SER A 231 -31.13 -13.39 3.75
C SER A 231 -30.29 -12.12 3.81
N ASN A 232 -29.21 -12.08 4.64
CA ASN A 232 -28.42 -10.87 4.89
C ASN A 232 -26.92 -11.01 4.52
N ILE A 233 -26.41 -12.24 4.35
CA ILE A 233 -24.98 -12.49 4.16
C ILE A 233 -24.43 -11.75 2.95
N MET A 234 -25.09 -11.79 1.80
CA MET A 234 -24.59 -11.19 0.56
C MET A 234 -24.46 -9.67 0.65
N GLU A 235 -25.37 -9.02 1.36
CA GLU A 235 -25.31 -7.58 1.61
C GLU A 235 -24.16 -7.21 2.53
N ILE A 236 -23.99 -7.97 3.62
CA ILE A 236 -22.98 -7.68 4.66
C ILE A 236 -21.56 -7.89 4.10
N ILE A 237 -21.31 -9.00 3.38
CA ILE A 237 -19.96 -9.33 2.89
C ILE A 237 -19.50 -8.46 1.72
N ALA A 238 -20.41 -7.90 0.94
CA ALA A 238 -20.09 -7.18 -0.31
C ALA A 238 -19.16 -5.96 -0.13
N GLY A 239 -19.02 -5.47 1.10
CA GLY A 239 -18.20 -4.29 1.40
C GLY A 239 -16.81 -4.60 1.97
N TYR A 240 -16.37 -5.87 1.99
CA TYR A 240 -15.14 -6.30 2.65
C TYR A 240 -14.19 -7.02 1.71
N ASP A 241 -12.89 -6.83 1.94
CA ASP A 241 -11.82 -7.45 1.14
C ASP A 241 -11.51 -8.88 1.62
N VAL A 242 -11.67 -9.14 2.93
CA VAL A 242 -11.40 -10.43 3.58
C VAL A 242 -12.48 -10.72 4.61
N ILE A 243 -12.85 -12.00 4.71
CA ILE A 243 -13.80 -12.51 5.71
C ILE A 243 -13.03 -13.50 6.59
N VAL A 244 -13.12 -13.30 7.90
CA VAL A 244 -12.53 -14.19 8.92
C VAL A 244 -13.64 -14.87 9.69
N ASP A 245 -13.75 -16.18 9.56
CA ASP A 245 -14.71 -16.98 10.31
C ASP A 245 -14.12 -17.35 11.67
N GLY A 246 -14.73 -16.82 12.72
CA GLY A 246 -14.40 -17.04 14.13
C GLY A 246 -15.61 -17.46 14.97
N ALA A 247 -16.68 -17.93 14.29
CA ALA A 247 -17.92 -18.36 14.94
C ALA A 247 -17.80 -19.78 15.56
#